data_6cec1d1305f1732796ff5a43e170f834
#
_entry.id   6cec1d1305f1732796ff5a43e170f834
#
_cell.length_a   1.000
_cell.length_b   1.000
_cell.length_c   1.000
_cell.angle_alpha   90.00
_cell.angle_beta   90.00
_cell.angle_gamma   90.00
#
_symmetry.space_group_name_H-M   'P 1'
#
loop_
_entity.id
_entity.type
_entity.pdbx_description
1 polymer ?
#
loop_
_entity_poly.entity_id
_entity_poly.type
_entity_poly.pdbx_seq_one_letter_code
_entity_poly.pdbx_strand_id
1 'polypeptide(L)'
;MVRVMATGVFDLLHPGHIYFLNEARRLGDELVVVVARDSTAKRFKHQPITPEQSRVEMVSALKPVDRAVLGNEGDIFAILDTIRPDVIALGFDQAHDEARVRDECRRRGLPTRIVRLPRFEGDLDGTRKIIRRVGEYLAMEESLAKVEGRRGEEPSGRAG
;
A
#
# COMPACT_ATOMS: atom_id res chain seq x y z
N MET A 1 -4.02 -26.89 -5.52
CA MET A 1 -3.36 -25.68 -4.94
C MET A 1 -4.17 -24.45 -5.33
N VAL A 2 -4.66 -23.72 -4.35
CA VAL A 2 -5.45 -22.49 -4.54
C VAL A 2 -4.53 -21.27 -4.58
N ARG A 3 -4.48 -20.60 -5.72
CA ARG A 3 -3.70 -19.37 -5.91
C ARG A 3 -4.53 -18.14 -5.64
N VAL A 4 -4.08 -17.30 -4.72
CA VAL A 4 -4.69 -16.03 -4.37
C VAL A 4 -3.88 -14.90 -5.01
N MET A 5 -4.57 -13.96 -5.63
CA MET A 5 -3.98 -12.70 -6.09
C MET A 5 -4.49 -11.55 -5.24
N ALA A 6 -3.59 -10.73 -4.75
CA ALA A 6 -3.91 -9.45 -4.11
C ALA A 6 -3.23 -8.31 -4.88
N THR A 7 -3.84 -7.13 -4.90
CA THR A 7 -3.30 -5.98 -5.61
C THR A 7 -3.26 -4.76 -4.70
N GLY A 8 -2.33 -3.85 -4.94
CA GLY A 8 -2.26 -2.58 -4.22
C GLY A 8 -1.09 -1.72 -4.65
N VAL A 9 -1.07 -0.49 -4.16
CA VAL A 9 0.08 0.41 -4.33
C VAL A 9 1.19 0.04 -3.35
N PHE A 10 0.85 -0.24 -2.10
CA PHE A 10 1.79 -0.61 -1.02
C PHE A 10 2.90 0.44 -0.83
N ASP A 11 2.51 1.71 -0.84
CA ASP A 11 3.39 2.80 -0.49
C ASP A 11 3.50 2.90 1.04
N LEU A 12 4.64 3.25 1.60
CA LEU A 12 4.87 3.31 3.05
C LEU A 12 4.11 2.22 3.81
N LEU A 13 4.71 1.05 3.92
CA LEU A 13 4.08 -0.12 4.57
C LEU A 13 3.64 0.20 6.00
N HIS A 14 2.44 -0.26 6.35
CA HIS A 14 1.80 -0.04 7.65
C HIS A 14 1.00 -1.28 8.08
N PRO A 15 0.54 -1.34 9.35
CA PRO A 15 -0.21 -2.49 9.85
C PRO A 15 -1.44 -2.89 9.01
N GLY A 16 -2.11 -1.94 8.37
CA GLY A 16 -3.23 -2.21 7.47
C GLY A 16 -2.84 -3.06 6.26
N HIS A 17 -1.68 -2.82 5.66
CA HIS A 17 -1.14 -3.65 4.59
C HIS A 17 -0.84 -5.07 5.08
N ILE A 18 -0.22 -5.21 6.24
CA ILE A 18 0.12 -6.52 6.82
C ILE A 18 -1.14 -7.32 7.13
N TYR A 19 -2.16 -6.69 7.73
CA TYR A 19 -3.45 -7.31 7.97
C TYR A 19 -4.09 -7.81 6.67
N PHE A 20 -4.18 -6.95 5.65
CA PHE A 20 -4.74 -7.29 4.35
C PHE A 20 -4.05 -8.49 3.71
N LEU A 21 -2.71 -8.51 3.70
CA LEU A 21 -1.94 -9.61 3.12
C LEU A 21 -2.07 -10.91 3.92
N ASN A 22 -2.15 -10.85 5.24
CA ASN A 22 -2.41 -12.02 6.07
C ASN A 22 -3.81 -12.60 5.81
N GLU A 23 -4.83 -11.76 5.72
CA GLU A 23 -6.19 -12.22 5.40
C GLU A 23 -6.28 -12.79 3.97
N ALA A 24 -5.61 -12.15 3.00
CA ALA A 24 -5.51 -12.68 1.64
C ALA A 24 -4.84 -14.06 1.61
N ARG A 25 -3.73 -14.25 2.35
CA ARG A 25 -3.00 -15.53 2.43
C ARG A 25 -3.86 -16.68 2.97
N ARG A 26 -4.81 -16.38 3.86
CA ARG A 26 -5.74 -17.39 4.42
C ARG A 26 -6.75 -17.92 3.41
N LEU A 27 -6.91 -17.26 2.27
CA LEU A 27 -7.86 -17.67 1.24
C LEU A 27 -7.36 -18.80 0.35
N GLY A 28 -6.07 -19.17 0.43
CA GLY A 28 -5.47 -20.20 -0.41
C GLY A 28 -4.07 -20.62 0.00
N ASP A 29 -3.43 -21.36 -0.89
CA ASP A 29 -2.12 -21.99 -0.64
C ASP A 29 -0.93 -21.15 -1.11
N GLU A 30 -1.13 -20.30 -2.13
CA GLU A 30 -0.12 -19.40 -2.69
C GLU A 30 -0.69 -17.98 -2.76
N LEU A 31 0.03 -16.99 -2.22
CA LEU A 31 -0.30 -15.57 -2.35
C LEU A 31 0.66 -14.88 -3.31
N VAL A 32 0.11 -14.43 -4.45
CA VAL A 32 0.81 -13.59 -5.43
C VAL A 32 0.30 -12.16 -5.29
N VAL A 33 1.20 -11.23 -5.02
CA VAL A 33 0.86 -9.82 -4.85
C VAL A 33 1.28 -9.02 -6.07
N VAL A 34 0.34 -8.31 -6.66
CA VAL A 34 0.58 -7.39 -7.77
C VAL A 34 0.73 -5.98 -7.22
N VAL A 35 1.91 -5.43 -7.33
CA VAL A 35 2.21 -4.05 -6.93
C VAL A 35 1.96 -3.12 -8.11
N ALA A 36 1.14 -2.10 -7.89
CA ALA A 36 0.82 -1.13 -8.94
C ALA A 36 2.06 -0.37 -9.42
N ARG A 37 2.19 -0.18 -10.72
CA ARG A 37 3.19 0.69 -11.32
C ARG A 37 3.01 2.14 -10.83
N ASP A 38 4.08 2.91 -10.85
CA ASP A 38 4.02 4.34 -10.52
C ASP A 38 3.05 5.08 -11.44
N SER A 39 3.03 4.75 -12.74
CA SER A 39 2.07 5.29 -13.70
C SER A 39 0.62 4.96 -13.36
N THR A 40 0.35 3.73 -12.93
CA THR A 40 -0.97 3.29 -12.49
C THR A 40 -1.39 3.97 -11.18
N ALA A 41 -0.48 4.05 -10.21
CA ALA A 41 -0.76 4.71 -8.93
C ALA A 41 -1.09 6.19 -9.10
N LYS A 42 -0.34 6.92 -9.93
CA LYS A 42 -0.62 8.33 -10.29
C LYS A 42 -2.01 8.52 -10.89
N ARG A 43 -2.41 7.59 -11.76
CA ARG A 43 -3.69 7.66 -12.47
C ARG A 43 -4.89 7.51 -11.53
N PHE A 44 -4.79 6.69 -10.50
CA PHE A 44 -5.92 6.32 -9.63
C PHE A 44 -5.89 6.95 -8.24
N LYS A 45 -4.72 7.37 -7.75
CA LYS A 45 -4.58 7.95 -6.40
C LYS A 45 -3.66 9.18 -6.41
N HIS A 46 -2.36 8.97 -6.30
CA HIS A 46 -1.33 10.01 -6.21
C HIS A 46 0.03 9.39 -6.53
N GLN A 47 1.04 10.25 -6.71
CA GLN A 47 2.42 9.80 -6.85
C GLN A 47 2.86 9.07 -5.58
N PRO A 48 3.31 7.80 -5.66
CA PRO A 48 3.91 7.12 -4.52
C PRO A 48 5.18 7.81 -4.04
N ILE A 49 5.45 7.73 -2.75
CA ILE A 49 6.70 8.23 -2.15
C ILE A 49 7.85 7.28 -2.49
N THR A 50 7.59 5.96 -2.43
CA THR A 50 8.57 4.93 -2.76
C THR A 50 8.42 4.47 -4.21
N PRO A 51 9.54 4.37 -4.98
CA PRO A 51 9.50 3.89 -6.36
C PRO A 51 8.96 2.47 -6.47
N GLU A 52 8.37 2.14 -7.62
CA GLU A 52 7.73 0.82 -7.85
C GLU A 52 8.66 -0.36 -7.58
N GLN A 53 9.95 -0.28 -7.92
CA GLN A 53 10.92 -1.36 -7.66
C GLN A 53 11.12 -1.59 -6.17
N SER A 54 11.29 -0.52 -5.40
CA SER A 54 11.42 -0.61 -3.93
C SER A 54 10.15 -1.18 -3.29
N ARG A 55 8.98 -0.81 -3.80
CA ARG A 55 7.69 -1.32 -3.28
C ARG A 55 7.55 -2.82 -3.52
N VAL A 56 7.89 -3.32 -4.71
CA VAL A 56 7.90 -4.77 -5.01
C VAL A 56 8.89 -5.50 -4.11
N GLU A 57 10.11 -4.98 -3.97
CA GLU A 57 11.15 -5.59 -3.13
C GLU A 57 10.68 -5.72 -1.67
N MET A 58 10.15 -4.63 -1.09
CA MET A 58 9.65 -4.66 0.28
C MET A 58 8.46 -5.61 0.45
N VAL A 59 7.52 -5.63 -0.47
CA VAL A 59 6.36 -6.53 -0.42
C VAL A 59 6.80 -7.98 -0.55
N SER A 60 7.78 -8.28 -1.40
CA SER A 60 8.30 -9.65 -1.58
C SER A 60 8.98 -10.22 -0.33
N ALA A 61 9.48 -9.36 0.55
CA ALA A 61 10.10 -9.75 1.81
C ALA A 61 9.10 -9.99 2.96
N LEU A 62 7.81 -9.72 2.74
CA LEU A 62 6.79 -9.90 3.76
C LEU A 62 6.41 -11.38 3.92
N LYS A 63 6.34 -11.84 5.17
CA LYS A 63 6.09 -13.24 5.52
C LYS A 63 4.87 -13.88 4.84
N PRO A 64 3.70 -13.22 4.68
CA PRO A 64 2.55 -13.85 4.05
C PRO A 64 2.63 -13.94 2.53
N VAL A 65 3.62 -13.32 1.89
CA VAL A 65 3.74 -13.18 0.44
C VAL A 65 4.66 -14.27 -0.12
N ASP A 66 4.14 -15.11 -1.01
CA ASP A 66 4.95 -16.10 -1.70
C ASP A 66 5.67 -15.50 -2.91
N ARG A 67 5.01 -14.57 -3.60
CA ARG A 67 5.58 -13.85 -4.76
C ARG A 67 4.99 -12.46 -4.89
N ALA A 68 5.83 -11.46 -5.17
CA ALA A 68 5.41 -10.12 -5.55
C ALA A 68 5.89 -9.78 -6.96
N VAL A 69 5.04 -9.15 -7.75
CA VAL A 69 5.32 -8.75 -9.13
C VAL A 69 4.77 -7.35 -9.40
N LEU A 70 5.36 -6.65 -10.36
CA LEU A 70 4.78 -5.41 -10.88
C LEU A 70 3.58 -5.70 -11.78
N GLY A 71 2.56 -4.85 -11.70
CA GLY A 71 1.45 -4.84 -12.64
C GLY A 71 1.88 -4.49 -14.07
N ASN A 72 1.01 -4.74 -15.02
CA ASN A 72 1.22 -4.39 -16.42
C ASN A 72 1.03 -2.88 -16.64
N GLU A 73 1.75 -2.35 -17.61
CA GLU A 73 1.47 -1.02 -18.16
C GLU A 73 0.29 -1.11 -19.16
N GLY A 74 -0.49 -0.05 -19.24
CA GLY A 74 -1.64 0.02 -20.14
C GLY A 74 -2.83 -0.83 -19.66
N ASP A 75 -2.92 -2.07 -20.09
CA ASP A 75 -3.97 -3.00 -19.64
C ASP A 75 -3.59 -3.64 -18.30
N ILE A 76 -4.15 -3.08 -17.22
CA ILE A 76 -3.93 -3.58 -15.85
C ILE A 76 -4.46 -5.00 -15.63
N PHE A 77 -5.39 -5.48 -16.47
CA PHE A 77 -5.96 -6.82 -16.36
C PHE A 77 -5.16 -7.89 -17.10
N ALA A 78 -4.20 -7.50 -17.95
CA ALA A 78 -3.34 -8.46 -18.66
C ALA A 78 -2.55 -9.37 -17.68
N ILE A 79 -2.32 -8.93 -16.45
CA ILE A 79 -1.68 -9.72 -15.40
C ILE A 79 -2.47 -11.00 -15.05
N LEU A 80 -3.78 -11.01 -15.27
CA LEU A 80 -4.63 -12.18 -15.03
C LEU A 80 -4.25 -13.37 -15.92
N ASP A 81 -3.82 -13.11 -17.15
CA ASP A 81 -3.38 -14.15 -18.08
C ASP A 81 -2.11 -14.86 -17.61
N THR A 82 -1.25 -14.11 -16.90
CA THR A 82 0.02 -14.63 -16.36
C THR A 82 -0.17 -15.34 -15.02
N ILE A 83 -0.93 -14.72 -14.09
CA ILE A 83 -1.10 -15.25 -12.73
C ILE A 83 -2.13 -16.38 -12.69
N ARG A 84 -3.24 -16.23 -13.44
CA ARG A 84 -4.38 -17.16 -13.46
C ARG A 84 -4.87 -17.52 -12.05
N PRO A 85 -5.34 -16.52 -11.28
CA PRO A 85 -5.71 -16.73 -9.87
C PRO A 85 -7.03 -17.50 -9.73
N ASP A 86 -7.13 -18.36 -8.71
CA ASP A 86 -8.37 -18.98 -8.28
C ASP A 86 -9.21 -18.01 -7.43
N VAL A 87 -8.52 -17.13 -6.69
CA VAL A 87 -9.14 -16.10 -5.83
C VAL A 87 -8.47 -14.77 -6.05
N ILE A 88 -9.26 -13.70 -6.18
CA ILE A 88 -8.78 -12.31 -6.11
C ILE A 88 -9.25 -11.70 -4.79
N ALA A 89 -8.31 -11.28 -3.96
CA ALA A 89 -8.57 -10.56 -2.73
C ALA A 89 -8.54 -9.05 -2.98
N LEU A 90 -9.64 -8.37 -2.68
CA LEU A 90 -9.76 -6.90 -2.76
C LEU A 90 -9.78 -6.30 -1.35
N GLY A 91 -9.06 -5.20 -1.16
CA GLY A 91 -9.13 -4.42 0.06
C GLY A 91 -10.48 -3.69 0.18
N PHE A 92 -10.88 -3.34 1.40
CA PHE A 92 -12.17 -2.72 1.68
C PHE A 92 -12.39 -1.39 0.93
N ASP A 93 -11.31 -0.61 0.73
CA ASP A 93 -11.30 0.72 0.13
C ASP A 93 -10.81 0.75 -1.32
N GLN A 94 -10.50 -0.41 -1.89
CA GLN A 94 -10.09 -0.47 -3.29
C GLN A 94 -11.28 -0.17 -4.19
N ALA A 95 -11.13 0.88 -5.00
CA ALA A 95 -12.13 1.36 -5.94
C ALA A 95 -12.33 0.43 -7.16
N HIS A 96 -11.84 -0.82 -7.08
CA HIS A 96 -12.10 -1.80 -8.13
C HIS A 96 -13.57 -2.17 -8.12
N ASP A 97 -14.22 -1.90 -9.23
CA ASP A 97 -15.54 -2.44 -9.52
C ASP A 97 -15.44 -3.96 -9.64
N GLU A 98 -16.00 -4.67 -8.67
CA GLU A 98 -16.01 -6.14 -8.63
C GLU A 98 -16.65 -6.73 -9.88
N ALA A 99 -17.70 -6.07 -10.42
CA ALA A 99 -18.35 -6.50 -11.65
C ALA A 99 -17.37 -6.47 -12.82
N ARG A 100 -16.60 -5.40 -12.95
CA ARG A 100 -15.56 -5.27 -13.98
C ARG A 100 -14.47 -6.32 -13.84
N VAL A 101 -13.97 -6.55 -12.64
CA VAL A 101 -12.96 -7.60 -12.39
C VAL A 101 -13.51 -8.96 -12.74
N ARG A 102 -14.76 -9.25 -12.37
CA ARG A 102 -15.44 -10.51 -12.69
C ARG A 102 -15.61 -10.70 -14.20
N ASP A 103 -16.00 -9.66 -14.92
CA ASP A 103 -16.16 -9.70 -16.37
C ASP A 103 -14.83 -9.92 -17.10
N GLU A 104 -13.75 -9.31 -16.61
CA GLU A 104 -12.39 -9.53 -17.11
C GLU A 104 -11.93 -10.98 -16.90
N CYS A 105 -12.21 -11.57 -15.74
CA CYS A 105 -11.93 -12.98 -15.49
C CYS A 105 -12.73 -13.89 -16.43
N ARG A 106 -14.03 -13.61 -16.60
CA ARG A 106 -14.91 -14.39 -17.51
C ARG A 106 -14.41 -14.34 -18.94
N ARG A 107 -14.06 -13.16 -19.46
CA ARG A 107 -13.52 -13.00 -20.82
C ARG A 107 -12.26 -13.81 -21.07
N ARG A 108 -11.46 -14.05 -20.01
CA ARG A 108 -10.25 -14.87 -20.05
C ARG A 108 -10.47 -16.34 -19.73
N GLY A 109 -11.73 -16.76 -19.53
CA GLY A 109 -12.05 -18.14 -19.16
C GLY A 109 -11.51 -18.55 -17.80
N LEU A 110 -11.40 -17.60 -16.86
CA LEU A 110 -10.89 -17.83 -15.51
C LEU A 110 -12.07 -17.95 -14.52
N PRO A 111 -12.27 -19.11 -13.86
CA PRO A 111 -13.31 -19.32 -12.87
C PRO A 111 -12.90 -18.71 -11.51
N THR A 112 -12.50 -17.47 -11.52
CA THR A 112 -11.92 -16.79 -10.35
C THR A 112 -13.01 -16.31 -9.39
N ARG A 113 -12.85 -16.60 -8.11
CA ARG A 113 -13.67 -16.06 -7.02
C ARG A 113 -13.10 -14.71 -6.56
N ILE A 114 -13.96 -13.72 -6.39
CA ILE A 114 -13.59 -12.40 -5.89
C ILE A 114 -14.05 -12.28 -4.44
N VAL A 115 -13.14 -11.88 -3.55
CA VAL A 115 -13.39 -11.72 -2.12
C VAL A 115 -12.96 -10.32 -1.69
N ARG A 116 -13.89 -9.55 -1.15
CA ARG A 116 -13.58 -8.28 -0.51
C ARG A 116 -13.26 -8.54 0.97
N LEU A 117 -12.07 -8.11 1.37
CA LEU A 117 -11.60 -8.30 2.74
C LEU A 117 -12.06 -7.15 3.65
N PRO A 118 -12.26 -7.42 4.95
CA PRO A 118 -12.69 -6.40 5.89
C PRO A 118 -11.61 -5.37 6.14
N ARG A 119 -12.03 -4.21 6.66
CA ARG A 119 -11.13 -3.14 7.07
C ARG A 119 -10.34 -3.57 8.31
N PHE A 120 -9.04 -3.25 8.31
CA PHE A 120 -8.24 -3.22 9.52
C PHE A 120 -8.57 -1.95 10.33
N GLU A 121 -8.94 -2.12 11.59
CA GLU A 121 -9.18 -1.01 12.51
C GLU A 121 -7.94 -0.80 13.38
N GLY A 122 -7.19 0.24 13.09
CA GLY A 122 -5.97 0.57 13.80
C GLY A 122 -5.55 2.02 13.58
N ASP A 123 -4.67 2.52 14.43
CA ASP A 123 -4.24 3.92 14.42
C ASP A 123 -3.46 4.28 13.13
N LEU A 124 -2.62 3.37 12.64
CA LEU A 124 -1.82 3.54 11.42
C LEU A 124 -2.31 2.61 10.31
N ASP A 125 -3.57 2.69 9.96
CA ASP A 125 -4.18 1.86 8.92
C ASP A 125 -4.12 2.45 7.51
N GLY A 126 -3.36 3.52 7.31
CA GLY A 126 -3.21 4.15 6.00
C GLY A 126 -1.96 5.01 5.86
N THR A 127 -1.41 5.06 4.65
CA THR A 127 -0.22 5.86 4.28
C THR A 127 -0.42 7.35 4.59
N ARG A 128 -1.61 7.90 4.36
CA ARG A 128 -1.91 9.30 4.67
C ARG A 128 -1.80 9.62 6.16
N LYS A 129 -2.14 8.69 7.04
CA LYS A 129 -1.99 8.87 8.50
C LYS A 129 -0.52 8.93 8.91
N ILE A 130 0.33 8.10 8.27
CA ILE A 130 1.78 8.13 8.48
C ILE A 130 2.35 9.47 8.02
N ILE A 131 2.02 9.92 6.81
CA ILE A 131 2.49 11.19 6.25
C ILE A 131 2.09 12.36 7.15
N ARG A 132 0.83 12.40 7.61
CA ARG A 132 0.37 13.43 8.53
C ARG A 132 1.17 13.43 9.84
N ARG A 133 1.41 12.26 10.43
CA ARG A 133 2.18 12.13 11.68
C ARG A 133 3.63 12.58 11.50
N VAL A 134 4.27 12.28 10.37
CA VAL A 134 5.60 12.81 10.04
C VAL A 134 5.57 14.33 9.96
N GLY A 135 4.56 14.93 9.31
CA GLY A 135 4.39 16.37 9.25
C GLY A 135 4.25 17.02 10.64
N GLU A 136 3.45 16.44 11.51
CA GLU A 136 3.26 16.89 12.91
C GLU A 136 4.58 16.81 13.70
N TYR A 137 5.34 15.73 13.52
CA TYR A 137 6.65 15.56 14.15
C TYR A 137 7.64 16.63 13.71
N LEU A 138 7.76 16.90 12.42
CA LEU A 138 8.65 17.94 11.89
C LEU A 138 8.26 19.33 12.37
N ALA A 139 6.97 19.65 12.41
CA ALA A 139 6.49 20.94 12.93
C ALA A 139 6.81 21.11 14.41
N MET A 140 6.78 20.05 15.20
CA MET A 140 7.16 20.07 16.61
C MET A 140 8.67 20.31 16.77
N GLU A 141 9.52 19.66 15.98
CA GLU A 141 10.98 19.88 16.02
C GLU A 141 11.34 21.32 15.68
N GLU A 142 10.73 21.90 14.63
CA GLU A 142 10.95 23.31 14.27
C GLU A 142 10.53 24.27 15.39
N SER A 143 9.45 23.96 16.10
CA SER A 143 8.98 24.77 17.22
C SER A 143 9.93 24.71 18.41
N LEU A 144 10.47 23.54 18.74
CA LEU A 144 11.47 23.36 19.80
C LEU A 144 12.76 24.11 19.48
N ALA A 145 13.28 23.99 18.24
CA ALA A 145 14.48 24.70 17.80
C ALA A 145 14.33 26.24 17.92
N LYS A 146 13.14 26.80 17.62
CA LYS A 146 12.84 28.22 17.77
C LYS A 146 12.85 28.67 19.26
N VAL A 147 12.36 27.81 20.15
CA VAL A 147 12.34 28.09 21.60
C VAL A 147 13.77 28.06 22.17
N GLU A 148 14.57 27.10 21.78
CA GLU A 148 15.96 26.97 22.23
C GLU A 148 16.84 28.09 21.66
N GLY A 149 16.66 28.50 20.40
CA GLY A 149 17.35 29.67 19.83
C GLY A 149 17.04 30.98 20.56
N ARG A 150 15.80 31.18 21.02
CA ARG A 150 15.39 32.36 21.79
C ARG A 150 15.98 32.39 23.21
N ARG A 151 16.25 31.22 23.81
CA ARG A 151 16.91 31.14 25.14
C ARG A 151 18.40 31.46 25.09
N GLY A 152 19.03 31.31 23.93
CA GLY A 152 20.44 31.69 23.71
C GLY A 152 20.67 33.17 23.46
N GLU A 153 19.62 33.98 23.25
CA GLU A 153 19.69 35.44 23.00
C GLU A 153 19.31 36.31 24.20
N GLU A 154 19.35 35.80 25.42
CA GLU A 154 19.22 36.71 26.58
C GLU A 154 20.40 37.69 26.61
N PRO A 155 20.13 39.02 26.58
CA PRO A 155 21.20 40.00 26.61
C PRO A 155 21.90 39.89 27.95
N SER A 156 23.23 39.66 27.90
CA SER A 156 24.08 39.81 29.09
C SER A 156 23.84 41.20 29.67
N GLY A 157 23.15 41.25 30.80
CA GLY A 157 22.86 42.49 31.49
C GLY A 157 24.15 43.28 31.72
N ARG A 158 24.20 44.47 31.17
CA ARG A 158 25.20 45.46 31.53
C ARG A 158 25.01 45.78 33.01
N ALA A 159 25.93 45.30 33.81
CA ALA A 159 26.20 45.92 35.10
C ALA A 159 27.01 47.18 34.84
N GLY A 160 26.42 48.34 35.08
CA GLY A 160 27.08 49.63 35.21
C GLY A 160 27.08 50.05 36.68
#